data_1be4a2625991d93b0b2e42984d48aa02
#
_entry.id   1be4a2625991d93b0b2e42984d48aa02
#
_cell.length_a   1.000
_cell.length_b   1.000
_cell.length_c   1.000
_cell.angle_alpha   90.00
_cell.angle_beta   90.00
_cell.angle_gamma   90.00
#
_symmetry.space_group_name_H-M   'P 1'
#
loop_
_entity.id
_entity.type
_entity.pdbx_description
1 polymer ?
#
loop_
_entity_poly.entity_id
_entity_poly.type
_entity_poly.pdbx_seq_one_letter_code
_entity_poly.pdbx_strand_id
1 'polypeptide(L)'
;MARRAIPVRRIVLKTVLIIGEGDTEKAFLDHLKRLYVTRGCGVAVTVRNAHGKGPGNVIDAAIRHAKNGDFDIVAVLMDTDLPWTDEVRKSAREHRVCMVGATPCVDGLLLQILGEHVPEQSSRCKDFFHARLDRKPFVREAYEQDFSKALLDEKGKTIPSLRKLLALMAGQLLASD
;
A
#
# COMPACT_ATOMS: atom_id res chain seq x y z
N MET A 1 -4.92 11.76 46.72
CA MET A 1 -4.49 12.67 45.64
C MET A 1 -4.12 11.84 44.40
N ALA A 2 -4.93 11.89 43.35
CA ALA A 2 -4.68 11.14 42.11
C ALA A 2 -3.58 11.83 41.29
N ARG A 3 -2.45 11.17 41.05
CA ARG A 3 -1.40 11.64 40.15
C ARG A 3 -1.96 11.72 38.73
N ARG A 4 -2.15 12.91 38.21
CA ARG A 4 -2.46 13.16 36.79
C ARG A 4 -1.33 12.57 35.94
N ALA A 5 -1.63 11.53 35.17
CA ALA A 5 -0.68 10.96 34.21
C ALA A 5 -0.29 12.06 33.19
N ILE A 6 0.99 12.37 33.08
CA ILE A 6 1.52 13.28 32.06
C ILE A 6 1.29 12.62 30.70
N PRO A 7 0.62 13.28 29.74
CA PRO A 7 0.42 12.69 28.42
C PRO A 7 1.78 12.50 27.74
N VAL A 8 2.15 11.27 27.46
CA VAL A 8 3.36 10.94 26.68
C VAL A 8 3.16 11.51 25.29
N ARG A 9 3.90 12.58 24.97
CA ARG A 9 3.90 13.22 23.65
C ARG A 9 4.46 12.22 22.64
N ARG A 10 3.65 11.80 21.66
CA ARG A 10 4.12 10.94 20.57
C ARG A 10 5.02 11.76 19.65
N ILE A 11 6.27 11.35 19.51
CA ILE A 11 7.16 11.94 18.52
C ILE A 11 6.93 11.16 17.22
N VAL A 12 6.35 11.84 16.22
CA VAL A 12 6.28 11.34 14.85
C VAL A 12 7.50 11.90 14.12
N LEU A 13 8.37 10.99 13.64
CA LEU A 13 9.61 11.36 12.95
C LEU A 13 9.44 11.34 11.43
N LYS A 14 8.48 10.55 10.93
CA LYS A 14 8.16 10.41 9.51
C LYS A 14 6.67 10.30 9.28
N THR A 15 6.18 11.01 8.28
CA THR A 15 4.80 10.97 7.80
C THR A 15 4.75 10.38 6.39
N VAL A 16 3.91 9.39 6.18
CA VAL A 16 3.79 8.67 4.90
C VAL A 16 2.35 8.71 4.43
N LEU A 17 2.12 9.11 3.20
CA LEU A 17 0.85 8.98 2.51
C LEU A 17 0.95 7.87 1.46
N ILE A 18 0.04 6.91 1.48
CA ILE A 18 -0.05 5.87 0.46
C ILE A 18 -1.47 5.88 -0.12
N ILE A 19 -1.56 6.01 -1.43
CA ILE A 19 -2.83 5.96 -2.16
C ILE A 19 -2.95 4.61 -2.87
N GLY A 20 -4.00 3.85 -2.57
CA GLY A 20 -4.40 2.69 -3.35
C GLY A 20 -5.28 3.10 -4.53
N GLU A 21 -5.23 2.38 -5.63
CA GLU A 21 -6.07 2.63 -6.79
C GLU A 21 -7.55 2.44 -6.48
N GLY A 22 -7.87 1.33 -5.77
CA GLY A 22 -9.22 0.94 -5.42
C GLY A 22 -9.36 0.49 -3.96
N ASP A 23 -10.50 -0.13 -3.66
CA ASP A 23 -10.86 -0.56 -2.31
C ASP A 23 -10.04 -1.77 -1.84
N THR A 24 -9.67 -2.67 -2.75
CA THR A 24 -8.84 -3.85 -2.45
C THR A 24 -7.43 -3.44 -2.02
N GLU A 25 -6.79 -2.54 -2.78
CA GLU A 25 -5.48 -1.97 -2.44
C GLU A 25 -5.53 -1.27 -1.10
N LYS A 26 -6.56 -0.43 -0.90
CA LYS A 26 -6.74 0.28 0.37
C LYS A 26 -6.87 -0.68 1.54
N ALA A 27 -7.69 -1.73 1.42
CA ALA A 27 -7.90 -2.71 2.50
C ALA A 27 -6.61 -3.48 2.83
N PHE A 28 -5.84 -3.88 1.82
CA PHE A 28 -4.54 -4.52 2.01
C PHE A 28 -3.52 -3.57 2.65
N LEU A 29 -3.45 -2.32 2.19
CA LEU A 29 -2.58 -1.30 2.79
C LEU A 29 -2.95 -1.01 4.25
N ASP A 30 -4.25 -0.97 4.60
CA ASP A 30 -4.72 -0.84 5.98
C ASP A 30 -4.32 -2.04 6.84
N HIS A 31 -4.32 -3.26 6.26
CA HIS A 31 -3.82 -4.46 6.93
C HIS A 31 -2.31 -4.37 7.20
N LEU A 32 -1.50 -3.99 6.21
CA LEU A 32 -0.06 -3.75 6.39
C LEU A 32 0.20 -2.69 7.47
N LYS A 33 -0.51 -1.57 7.40
CA LYS A 33 -0.41 -0.52 8.42
C LYS A 33 -0.67 -1.06 9.82
N ARG A 34 -1.69 -1.88 10.01
CA ARG A 34 -2.01 -2.48 11.31
C ARG A 34 -0.89 -3.37 11.84
N LEU A 35 -0.23 -4.13 10.96
CA LEU A 35 0.84 -5.05 11.35
C LEU A 35 2.19 -4.36 11.62
N TYR A 36 2.50 -3.30 10.85
CA TYR A 36 3.85 -2.71 10.84
C TYR A 36 3.94 -1.35 11.52
N VAL A 37 2.86 -0.58 11.57
CA VAL A 37 2.86 0.76 12.17
C VAL A 37 2.36 0.67 13.61
N THR A 38 3.25 0.31 14.51
CA THR A 38 2.94 0.15 15.93
C THR A 38 3.05 1.48 16.69
N ARG A 39 2.43 1.51 17.87
CA ARG A 39 2.48 2.71 18.71
C ARG A 39 3.92 3.01 19.13
N GLY A 40 4.39 4.22 18.83
CA GLY A 40 5.75 4.65 19.22
C GLY A 40 6.86 4.30 18.21
N CYS A 41 6.52 3.70 17.05
CA CYS A 41 7.51 3.40 15.99
C CYS A 41 8.08 4.67 15.31
N GLY A 42 7.55 5.86 15.61
CA GLY A 42 8.01 7.11 14.99
C GLY A 42 7.46 7.36 13.58
N VAL A 43 6.66 6.46 13.03
CA VAL A 43 6.07 6.60 11.70
C VAL A 43 4.57 6.77 11.81
N ALA A 44 4.02 7.71 11.03
CA ALA A 44 2.59 7.88 10.86
C ALA A 44 2.24 7.61 9.39
N VAL A 45 1.47 6.56 9.13
CA VAL A 45 1.02 6.19 7.77
C VAL A 45 -0.45 6.57 7.60
N THR A 46 -0.73 7.31 6.54
CA THR A 46 -2.09 7.61 6.06
C THR A 46 -2.36 6.83 4.79
N VAL A 47 -3.44 6.05 4.78
CA VAL A 47 -3.88 5.30 3.60
C VAL A 47 -5.15 5.95 3.05
N ARG A 48 -5.22 6.14 1.73
CA ARG A 48 -6.37 6.68 1.01
C ARG A 48 -6.68 5.85 -0.23
N ASN A 49 -7.84 6.06 -0.83
CA ASN A 49 -8.30 5.43 -2.06
C ASN A 49 -8.46 6.50 -3.15
N ALA A 50 -7.97 6.24 -4.36
CA ALA A 50 -8.15 7.11 -5.52
C ALA A 50 -9.53 6.92 -6.19
N HIS A 51 -10.25 5.84 -5.84
CA HIS A 51 -11.54 5.46 -6.43
C HIS A 51 -11.47 5.13 -7.92
N GLY A 52 -10.39 4.45 -8.35
CA GLY A 52 -10.20 3.97 -9.71
C GLY A 52 -9.92 5.10 -10.74
N LYS A 53 -10.36 4.89 -11.96
CA LYS A 53 -10.20 5.78 -13.14
C LYS A 53 -8.78 5.81 -13.73
N GLY A 54 -8.00 4.76 -13.47
CA GLY A 54 -6.70 4.53 -14.08
C GLY A 54 -5.52 5.30 -13.46
N PRO A 55 -4.30 5.02 -13.95
CA PRO A 55 -3.07 5.46 -13.32
C PRO A 55 -2.92 6.98 -13.16
N GLY A 56 -3.38 7.76 -14.14
CA GLY A 56 -3.34 9.22 -14.07
C GLY A 56 -4.15 9.77 -12.90
N ASN A 57 -5.36 9.24 -12.67
CA ASN A 57 -6.20 9.66 -11.56
C ASN A 57 -5.57 9.32 -10.19
N VAL A 58 -4.86 8.21 -10.10
CA VAL A 58 -4.17 7.80 -8.85
C VAL A 58 -3.06 8.79 -8.50
N ILE A 59 -2.24 9.19 -9.50
CA ILE A 59 -1.19 10.20 -9.31
C ILE A 59 -1.81 11.56 -8.95
N ASP A 60 -2.87 11.98 -9.63
CA ASP A 60 -3.55 13.24 -9.32
C ASP A 60 -4.16 13.22 -7.91
N ALA A 61 -4.72 12.08 -7.48
CA ALA A 61 -5.21 11.92 -6.12
C ALA A 61 -4.07 12.04 -5.09
N ALA A 62 -2.92 11.42 -5.35
CA ALA A 62 -1.75 11.51 -4.49
C ALA A 62 -1.27 12.97 -4.35
N ILE A 63 -1.18 13.69 -5.46
CA ILE A 63 -0.77 15.10 -5.48
C ILE A 63 -1.76 15.98 -4.71
N ARG A 64 -3.08 15.79 -4.92
CA ARG A 64 -4.11 16.55 -4.19
C ARG A 64 -4.06 16.31 -2.70
N HIS A 65 -3.93 15.05 -2.27
CA HIS A 65 -3.84 14.73 -0.85
C HIS A 65 -2.54 15.22 -0.21
N ALA A 66 -1.42 15.17 -0.95
CA ALA A 66 -0.14 15.69 -0.48
C ALA A 66 -0.16 17.20 -0.23
N LYS A 67 -0.87 17.97 -1.09
CA LYS A 67 -1.02 19.42 -0.91
C LYS A 67 -1.82 19.81 0.34
N ASN A 68 -2.67 18.91 0.83
CA ASN A 68 -3.54 19.14 1.98
C ASN A 68 -2.95 18.61 3.31
N GLY A 69 -1.71 18.14 3.30
CA GLY A 69 -1.04 17.62 4.49
C GLY A 69 0.48 17.64 4.35
N ASP A 70 1.15 17.62 5.49
CA ASP A 70 2.62 17.53 5.54
C ASP A 70 3.05 16.06 5.54
N PHE A 71 3.42 15.56 4.37
CA PHE A 71 3.92 14.20 4.22
C PHE A 71 5.38 14.22 3.77
N ASP A 72 6.25 13.51 4.50
CA ASP A 72 7.65 13.31 4.11
C ASP A 72 7.77 12.37 2.91
N ILE A 73 6.86 11.40 2.79
CA ILE A 73 6.82 10.40 1.72
C ILE A 73 5.40 10.31 1.18
N VAL A 74 5.30 10.37 -0.15
CA VAL A 74 4.04 10.13 -0.88
C VAL A 74 4.25 8.96 -1.83
N ALA A 75 3.38 7.97 -1.76
CA ALA A 75 3.45 6.77 -2.58
C ALA A 75 2.08 6.37 -3.12
N VAL A 76 2.08 5.58 -4.19
CA VAL A 76 0.89 4.97 -4.78
C VAL A 76 1.10 3.48 -4.98
N LEU A 77 0.02 2.71 -4.82
CA LEU A 77 -0.06 1.30 -5.21
C LEU A 77 -1.07 1.21 -6.36
N MET A 78 -0.59 0.77 -7.53
CA MET A 78 -1.37 0.73 -8.77
C MET A 78 -1.16 -0.58 -9.51
N ASP A 79 -2.17 -1.01 -10.24
CA ASP A 79 -2.08 -2.13 -11.16
C ASP A 79 -1.18 -1.79 -12.36
N THR A 80 -0.55 -2.81 -12.95
CA THR A 80 0.32 -2.65 -14.13
C THR A 80 -0.32 -3.16 -15.42
N ASP A 81 -1.56 -3.65 -15.37
CA ASP A 81 -2.31 -4.12 -16.54
C ASP A 81 -2.65 -2.99 -17.52
N LEU A 82 -2.76 -1.76 -17.03
CA LEU A 82 -2.80 -0.55 -17.84
C LEU A 82 -1.42 0.10 -17.93
N PRO A 83 -0.98 0.55 -19.12
CA PRO A 83 0.32 1.18 -19.28
C PRO A 83 0.42 2.48 -18.46
N TRP A 84 1.50 2.62 -17.71
CA TRP A 84 1.85 3.89 -17.11
C TRP A 84 2.55 4.75 -18.15
N THR A 85 1.80 5.71 -18.72
CA THR A 85 2.32 6.57 -19.78
C THR A 85 3.49 7.43 -19.31
N ASP A 86 4.24 8.01 -20.24
CA ASP A 86 5.35 8.91 -19.92
C ASP A 86 4.88 10.14 -19.15
N GLU A 87 3.67 10.64 -19.44
CA GLU A 87 3.05 11.74 -18.69
C GLU A 87 2.78 11.37 -17.24
N VAL A 88 2.26 10.16 -16.98
CA VAL A 88 2.02 9.63 -15.62
C VAL A 88 3.33 9.52 -14.86
N ARG A 89 4.37 8.94 -15.49
CA ARG A 89 5.71 8.80 -14.89
C ARG A 89 6.37 10.16 -14.65
N LYS A 90 6.22 11.09 -15.58
CA LYS A 90 6.75 12.45 -15.47
C LYS A 90 6.07 13.18 -14.31
N SER A 91 4.75 13.17 -14.23
CA SER A 91 3.99 13.78 -13.14
C SER A 91 4.38 13.22 -11.77
N ALA A 92 4.52 11.89 -11.67
CA ALA A 92 4.97 11.24 -10.45
C ALA A 92 6.38 11.73 -10.02
N ARG A 93 7.33 11.81 -10.96
CA ARG A 93 8.70 12.31 -10.67
C ARG A 93 8.70 13.76 -10.22
N GLU A 94 8.00 14.65 -10.93
CA GLU A 94 7.92 16.08 -10.63
C GLU A 94 7.38 16.35 -9.23
N HIS A 95 6.42 15.51 -8.78
CA HIS A 95 5.80 15.63 -7.47
C HIS A 95 6.37 14.67 -6.42
N ARG A 96 7.48 13.96 -6.74
CA ARG A 96 8.15 13.01 -5.85
C ARG A 96 7.23 11.93 -5.31
N VAL A 97 6.32 11.43 -6.14
CA VAL A 97 5.43 10.32 -5.81
C VAL A 97 6.13 9.00 -6.12
N CYS A 98 6.32 8.17 -5.10
CA CYS A 98 6.86 6.82 -5.26
C CYS A 98 5.78 5.89 -5.85
N MET A 99 6.09 5.27 -6.97
CA MET A 99 5.16 4.35 -7.65
C MET A 99 5.48 2.90 -7.30
N VAL A 100 4.50 2.19 -6.77
CA VAL A 100 4.60 0.74 -6.52
C VAL A 100 3.60 0.03 -7.43
N GLY A 101 4.11 -0.86 -8.29
CA GLY A 101 3.30 -1.63 -9.22
C GLY A 101 2.91 -2.98 -8.66
N ALA A 102 1.65 -3.36 -8.85
CA ALA A 102 1.16 -4.73 -8.65
C ALA A 102 0.93 -5.39 -10.01
N THR A 103 1.58 -6.53 -10.28
CA THR A 103 1.56 -7.17 -11.59
C THR A 103 0.83 -8.51 -11.55
N PRO A 104 -0.15 -8.74 -12.44
CA PRO A 104 -0.75 -7.75 -13.35
C PRO A 104 -1.62 -6.73 -12.59
N CYS A 105 -2.12 -7.09 -11.43
CA CYS A 105 -2.96 -6.29 -10.55
C CYS A 105 -2.72 -6.66 -9.07
N VAL A 106 -3.37 -5.95 -8.15
CA VAL A 106 -3.23 -6.21 -6.71
C VAL A 106 -3.65 -7.63 -6.33
N ASP A 107 -4.71 -8.17 -6.92
CA ASP A 107 -5.14 -9.56 -6.66
C ASP A 107 -4.06 -10.56 -7.08
N GLY A 108 -3.35 -10.29 -8.19
CA GLY A 108 -2.19 -11.07 -8.63
C GLY A 108 -1.02 -10.99 -7.65
N LEU A 109 -0.71 -9.81 -7.14
CA LEU A 109 0.30 -9.63 -6.08
C LEU A 109 -0.08 -10.42 -4.82
N LEU A 110 -1.34 -10.41 -4.43
CA LEU A 110 -1.83 -11.13 -3.26
C LEU A 110 -1.73 -12.65 -3.43
N LEU A 111 -2.08 -13.18 -4.62
CA LEU A 111 -1.86 -14.59 -4.96
C LEU A 111 -0.37 -14.95 -4.91
N GLN A 112 0.51 -14.10 -5.44
CA GLN A 112 1.95 -14.30 -5.39
C GLN A 112 2.48 -14.36 -3.95
N ILE A 113 1.99 -13.50 -3.07
CA ILE A 113 2.34 -13.53 -1.63
C ILE A 113 1.95 -14.86 -1.00
N LEU A 114 0.78 -15.40 -1.34
CA LEU A 114 0.28 -16.68 -0.85
C LEU A 114 1.04 -17.88 -1.47
N GLY A 115 1.86 -17.66 -2.49
CA GLY A 115 2.54 -18.74 -3.22
C GLY A 115 1.65 -19.47 -4.20
N GLU A 116 0.52 -18.87 -4.57
CA GLU A 116 -0.44 -19.42 -5.53
C GLU A 116 -0.07 -19.07 -6.97
N HIS A 117 -0.68 -19.79 -7.92
CA HIS A 117 -0.54 -19.45 -9.33
C HIS A 117 -1.14 -18.07 -9.65
N VAL A 118 -0.37 -17.24 -10.34
CA VAL A 118 -0.81 -15.90 -10.77
C VAL A 118 -1.21 -15.94 -12.24
N PRO A 119 -2.51 -15.82 -12.58
CA PRO A 119 -2.95 -15.70 -13.96
C PRO A 119 -2.42 -14.43 -14.63
N GLU A 120 -2.22 -14.48 -15.95
CA GLU A 120 -1.77 -13.33 -16.73
C GLU A 120 -2.83 -12.21 -16.81
N GLN A 121 -4.11 -12.57 -16.75
CA GLN A 121 -5.22 -11.64 -16.87
C GLN A 121 -5.71 -11.18 -15.50
N SER A 122 -5.83 -9.87 -15.29
CA SER A 122 -6.31 -9.26 -14.03
C SER A 122 -7.69 -9.76 -13.61
N SER A 123 -8.61 -9.96 -14.57
CA SER A 123 -9.94 -10.53 -14.27
C SER A 123 -9.85 -11.92 -13.66
N ARG A 124 -8.97 -12.77 -14.17
CA ARG A 124 -8.74 -14.11 -13.60
C ARG A 124 -8.06 -14.06 -12.24
N CYS A 125 -7.11 -13.14 -12.03
CA CYS A 125 -6.53 -12.93 -10.71
C CYS A 125 -7.62 -12.62 -9.68
N LYS A 126 -8.56 -11.72 -10.02
CA LYS A 126 -9.71 -11.39 -9.18
C LYS A 126 -10.56 -12.61 -8.86
N ASP A 127 -10.95 -13.37 -9.88
CA ASP A 127 -11.79 -14.55 -9.69
C ASP A 127 -11.12 -15.58 -8.76
N PHE A 128 -9.84 -15.87 -8.99
CA PHE A 128 -9.07 -16.81 -8.17
C PHE A 128 -8.90 -16.32 -6.73
N PHE A 129 -8.51 -15.06 -6.56
CA PHE A 129 -8.29 -14.51 -5.23
C PHE A 129 -9.60 -14.37 -4.44
N HIS A 130 -10.68 -13.90 -5.07
CA HIS A 130 -11.98 -13.76 -4.41
C HIS A 130 -12.59 -15.11 -4.02
N ALA A 131 -12.39 -16.15 -4.84
CA ALA A 131 -12.84 -17.50 -4.50
C ALA A 131 -12.13 -18.11 -3.29
N ARG A 132 -10.91 -17.63 -2.99
CA ARG A 132 -10.11 -18.08 -1.84
C ARG A 132 -10.50 -17.39 -0.53
N LEU A 133 -11.00 -16.17 -0.59
CA LEU A 133 -11.32 -15.39 0.60
C LEU A 133 -12.69 -15.79 1.17
N ASP A 134 -12.74 -15.99 2.48
CA ASP A 134 -14.00 -16.14 3.22
C ASP A 134 -14.79 -14.83 3.35
N ARG A 135 -14.13 -13.70 3.08
CA ARG A 135 -14.66 -12.33 3.21
C ARG A 135 -14.39 -11.54 1.95
N LYS A 136 -15.12 -10.42 1.81
CA LYS A 136 -14.93 -9.50 0.67
C LYS A 136 -13.53 -8.87 0.70
N PRO A 137 -12.81 -8.79 -0.43
CA PRO A 137 -11.41 -8.33 -0.49
C PRO A 137 -11.21 -6.85 -0.16
N PHE A 138 -12.28 -6.06 -0.12
CA PHE A 138 -12.23 -4.65 0.22
C PHE A 138 -12.41 -4.35 1.72
N VAL A 139 -12.44 -5.38 2.58
CA VAL A 139 -12.41 -5.22 4.03
C VAL A 139 -11.08 -5.73 4.58
N ARG A 140 -10.46 -4.95 5.44
CA ARG A 140 -9.15 -5.29 6.03
C ARG A 140 -9.13 -6.66 6.73
N GLU A 141 -10.21 -7.04 7.38
CA GLU A 141 -10.35 -8.30 8.12
C GLU A 141 -10.23 -9.54 7.21
N ALA A 142 -10.40 -9.39 5.89
CA ALA A 142 -10.21 -10.47 4.93
C ALA A 142 -8.75 -10.96 4.87
N TYR A 143 -7.80 -10.12 5.28
CA TYR A 143 -6.37 -10.41 5.20
C TYR A 143 -5.79 -10.99 6.49
N GLU A 144 -6.52 -10.96 7.60
CA GLU A 144 -5.99 -11.30 8.93
C GLU A 144 -5.57 -12.77 9.06
N GLN A 145 -6.31 -13.66 8.40
CA GLN A 145 -6.08 -15.10 8.49
C GLN A 145 -4.87 -15.54 7.66
N ASP A 146 -4.79 -15.09 6.41
CA ASP A 146 -3.84 -15.61 5.42
C ASP A 146 -2.56 -14.77 5.29
N PHE A 147 -2.62 -13.48 5.63
CA PHE A 147 -1.49 -12.55 5.47
C PHE A 147 -0.85 -12.19 6.80
N SER A 148 -0.27 -13.20 7.48
CA SER A 148 0.46 -12.98 8.73
C SER A 148 1.72 -12.14 8.53
N LYS A 149 2.15 -11.44 9.60
CA LYS A 149 3.40 -10.67 9.56
C LYS A 149 4.60 -11.53 9.15
N ALA A 150 4.69 -12.76 9.64
CA ALA A 150 5.78 -13.67 9.31
C ALA A 150 5.83 -14.02 7.83
N LEU A 151 4.67 -14.30 7.20
CA LEU A 151 4.58 -14.54 5.76
C LEU A 151 5.00 -13.31 4.96
N LEU A 152 4.50 -12.13 5.33
CA LEU A 152 4.81 -10.87 4.65
C LEU A 152 6.31 -10.52 4.75
N ASP A 153 6.93 -10.73 5.90
CA ASP A 153 8.37 -10.52 6.11
C ASP A 153 9.21 -11.49 5.25
N GLU A 154 8.77 -12.75 5.14
CA GLU A 154 9.44 -13.75 4.29
C GLU A 154 9.31 -13.39 2.80
N LYS A 155 8.08 -13.16 2.33
CA LYS A 155 7.78 -12.87 0.92
C LYS A 155 8.34 -11.51 0.49
N GLY A 156 8.43 -10.54 1.38
CA GLY A 156 9.07 -9.26 1.12
C GLY A 156 10.55 -9.36 0.74
N LYS A 157 11.23 -10.47 1.05
CA LYS A 157 12.62 -10.69 0.61
C LYS A 157 12.71 -10.98 -0.90
N THR A 158 11.68 -11.56 -1.49
CA THR A 158 11.69 -12.03 -2.89
C THR A 158 10.75 -11.26 -3.81
N ILE A 159 9.70 -10.62 -3.27
CA ILE A 159 8.71 -9.86 -4.04
C ILE A 159 9.02 -8.36 -3.95
N PRO A 160 9.55 -7.72 -5.03
CA PRO A 160 10.01 -6.33 -4.98
C PRO A 160 8.90 -5.34 -4.58
N SER A 161 7.68 -5.50 -5.12
CA SER A 161 6.55 -4.62 -4.79
C SER A 161 6.19 -4.70 -3.31
N LEU A 162 6.13 -5.91 -2.75
CA LEU A 162 5.88 -6.08 -1.31
C LEU A 162 7.00 -5.47 -0.47
N ARG A 163 8.27 -5.69 -0.85
CA ARG A 163 9.42 -5.08 -0.17
C ARG A 163 9.31 -3.56 -0.11
N LYS A 164 8.93 -2.92 -1.24
CA LYS A 164 8.71 -1.47 -1.28
C LYS A 164 7.58 -1.04 -0.35
N LEU A 165 6.47 -1.77 -0.33
CA LEU A 165 5.36 -1.48 0.60
C LEU A 165 5.76 -1.61 2.07
N LEU A 166 6.51 -2.65 2.43
CA LEU A 166 7.00 -2.84 3.81
C LEU A 166 7.98 -1.72 4.23
N ALA A 167 8.86 -1.29 3.32
CA ALA A 167 9.75 -0.15 3.56
C ALA A 167 8.96 1.15 3.79
N LEU A 168 7.91 1.40 3.00
CA LEU A 168 7.02 2.55 3.20
C LEU A 168 6.34 2.52 4.57
N MET A 169 5.91 1.34 5.04
CA MET A 169 5.34 1.20 6.40
C MET A 169 6.37 1.50 7.49
N ALA A 170 7.67 1.34 7.20
CA ALA A 170 8.78 1.73 8.08
C ALA A 170 9.25 3.18 7.89
N GLY A 171 8.57 3.98 7.06
CA GLY A 171 8.95 5.36 6.76
C GLY A 171 10.22 5.48 5.90
N GLN A 172 10.49 4.48 5.06
CA GLN A 172 11.67 4.41 4.20
C GLN A 172 11.29 4.40 2.72
N LEU A 173 12.10 5.07 1.90
CA LEU A 173 12.07 4.94 0.44
C LEU A 173 13.22 4.02 0.03
N LEU A 174 12.90 2.94 -0.68
CA LEU A 174 13.91 2.17 -1.38
C LEU A 174 14.24 2.87 -2.70
N ALA A 175 15.51 2.87 -3.08
CA ALA A 175 15.93 3.35 -4.39
C ALA A 175 15.12 2.64 -5.47
N SER A 176 14.70 3.38 -6.50
CA SER A 176 14.08 2.78 -7.69
C SER A 176 15.14 1.94 -8.40
N ASP A 177 14.81 0.68 -8.64
CA ASP A 177 15.61 -0.19 -9.51
C ASP A 177 15.52 0.30 -10.96
#